data_a1004608a13832021d3e4bf041bef761
#
_entry.id   a1004608a13832021d3e4bf041bef761
#
_cell.length_a   1.000
_cell.length_b   1.000
_cell.length_c   1.000
_cell.angle_alpha   90.00
_cell.angle_beta   90.00
_cell.angle_gamma   90.00
#
_symmetry.space_group_name_H-M   'P 1'
#
loop_
_entity.id
_entity.type
_entity.pdbx_description
1 polymer ?
#
loop_
_entity_poly.entity_id
_entity_poly.type
_entity_poly.pdbx_seq_one_letter_code
_entity_poly.pdbx_strand_id
1 'polypeptide(L)'
;MQESNRIELKRELTDTLEKEVVAFLNYRDGGVIYIGIDDKTHAAVGIEDADAMQLKIKDRIKNNISPSTMGLFDVIAECRDGNSIIKITVASGSEKPYYLSRMGMSAKGCYLRVGSASEPMPARMIEDLFGRRIRNSIGTIKSRKQTLSFEQLKIYYNETRLKLNEQFAHNLELLTEDGSYNYAAY
;
A
#
# COMPACT_ATOMS: atom_id res chain seq x y z
N MET A 1 -8.66 25.34 -7.39
CA MET A 1 -8.04 24.14 -6.75
C MET A 1 -6.58 24.17 -7.13
N GLN A 2 -5.67 23.91 -6.20
CA GLN A 2 -4.23 23.98 -6.45
C GLN A 2 -3.59 22.62 -6.15
N GLU A 3 -2.57 22.26 -6.91
CA GLU A 3 -1.76 21.07 -6.62
C GLU A 3 -1.10 21.15 -5.24
N SER A 4 -0.97 20.01 -4.59
CA SER A 4 -0.38 19.89 -3.25
C SER A 4 0.17 18.49 -3.04
N ASN A 5 0.68 18.22 -1.84
CA ASN A 5 1.09 16.87 -1.46
C ASN A 5 -0.06 15.84 -1.49
N ARG A 6 -1.32 16.26 -1.55
CA ARG A 6 -2.53 15.42 -1.57
C ARG A 6 -3.41 15.60 -2.79
N ILE A 7 -3.11 16.54 -3.67
CA ILE A 7 -3.92 16.83 -4.85
C ILE A 7 -3.01 16.89 -6.07
N GLU A 8 -3.39 16.15 -7.11
CA GLU A 8 -2.78 16.13 -8.42
C GLU A 8 -3.81 16.54 -9.47
N LEU A 9 -3.45 17.43 -10.38
CA LEU A 9 -4.30 17.88 -11.47
C LEU A 9 -3.74 17.40 -12.81
N LYS A 10 -4.59 16.88 -13.67
CA LYS A 10 -4.25 16.43 -15.02
C LYS A 10 -5.30 16.90 -16.00
N ARG A 11 -4.85 17.50 -17.08
CA ARG A 11 -5.73 17.91 -18.17
C ARG A 11 -6.36 16.70 -18.86
N GLU A 12 -5.60 15.62 -19.03
CA GLU A 12 -6.01 14.38 -19.68
C GLU A 12 -5.43 13.15 -18.99
N LEU A 13 -5.90 11.96 -19.35
CA LEU A 13 -5.35 10.70 -18.86
C LEU A 13 -3.99 10.44 -19.50
N THR A 14 -2.93 10.53 -18.70
CA THR A 14 -1.55 10.31 -19.14
C THR A 14 -1.07 8.90 -18.82
N ASP A 15 0.07 8.51 -19.42
CA ASP A 15 0.75 7.23 -19.14
C ASP A 15 1.42 7.21 -17.75
N THR A 16 1.43 8.33 -17.05
CA THR A 16 1.99 8.46 -15.70
C THR A 16 0.95 8.25 -14.59
N LEU A 17 -0.30 7.94 -14.91
CA LEU A 17 -1.37 7.77 -13.91
C LEU A 17 -0.95 6.82 -12.79
N GLU A 18 -0.46 5.64 -13.12
CA GLU A 18 -0.10 4.62 -12.13
C GLU A 18 1.04 5.07 -11.22
N LYS A 19 1.96 5.89 -11.74
CA LYS A 19 3.05 6.49 -10.94
C LYS A 19 2.47 7.39 -9.83
N GLU A 20 1.51 8.25 -10.18
CA GLU A 20 0.85 9.14 -9.21
C GLU A 20 0.04 8.33 -8.17
N VAL A 21 -0.70 7.31 -8.62
CA VAL A 21 -1.46 6.42 -7.73
C VAL A 21 -0.54 5.68 -6.77
N VAL A 22 0.59 5.12 -7.26
CA VAL A 22 1.60 4.46 -6.43
C VAL A 22 2.16 5.43 -5.38
N ALA A 23 2.45 6.67 -5.78
CA ALA A 23 2.97 7.66 -4.85
C ALA A 23 1.97 7.99 -3.73
N PHE A 24 0.67 8.08 -4.03
CA PHE A 24 -0.37 8.28 -3.02
C PHE A 24 -0.61 7.05 -2.14
N LEU A 25 -0.60 5.83 -2.69
CA LEU A 25 -0.69 4.59 -1.91
C LEU A 25 0.44 4.49 -0.88
N ASN A 26 1.64 4.93 -1.25
CA ASN A 26 2.80 4.95 -0.37
C ASN A 26 2.82 6.14 0.59
N TYR A 27 2.10 7.22 0.27
CA TYR A 27 2.02 8.39 1.14
C TYR A 27 1.14 8.12 2.37
N ARG A 28 1.42 8.82 3.48
CA ARG A 28 0.75 8.57 4.77
C ARG A 28 -0.76 8.86 4.76
N ASP A 29 -1.19 9.87 3.99
CA ASP A 29 -2.56 10.38 4.00
C ASP A 29 -3.34 10.04 2.72
N GLY A 30 -2.72 9.30 1.77
CA GLY A 30 -3.31 9.11 0.44
C GLY A 30 -3.41 10.43 -0.34
N GLY A 31 -4.35 10.51 -1.28
CA GLY A 31 -4.55 11.73 -2.06
C GLY A 31 -5.67 11.63 -3.08
N VAL A 32 -5.79 12.66 -3.90
CA VAL A 32 -6.82 12.79 -4.94
C VAL A 32 -6.17 13.23 -6.26
N ILE A 33 -6.54 12.58 -7.35
CA ILE A 33 -6.15 12.95 -8.71
C ILE A 33 -7.40 13.40 -9.45
N TYR A 34 -7.34 14.57 -10.07
CA TYR A 34 -8.41 15.06 -10.94
C TYR A 34 -7.93 15.01 -12.39
N ILE A 35 -8.75 14.42 -13.27
CA ILE A 35 -8.53 14.40 -14.73
C ILE A 35 -9.62 15.21 -15.41
N GLY A 36 -9.25 16.03 -16.38
CA GLY A 36 -10.12 17.04 -17.00
C GLY A 36 -9.97 18.44 -16.40
N ILE A 37 -8.87 18.68 -15.66
CA ILE A 37 -8.54 20.00 -15.09
C ILE A 37 -7.16 20.41 -15.61
N ASP A 38 -7.09 21.63 -16.15
CA ASP A 38 -5.82 22.23 -16.57
C ASP A 38 -4.98 22.61 -15.35
N ASP A 39 -3.76 22.11 -15.29
CA ASP A 39 -2.83 22.27 -14.17
C ASP A 39 -2.34 23.71 -13.95
N LYS A 40 -2.36 24.54 -15.01
CA LYS A 40 -1.89 25.94 -14.97
C LYS A 40 -3.01 26.92 -14.63
N THR A 41 -4.14 26.77 -15.31
CA THR A 41 -5.27 27.66 -15.14
C THR A 41 -6.26 27.21 -14.07
N HIS A 42 -6.18 25.93 -13.67
CA HIS A 42 -7.11 25.27 -12.76
C HIS A 42 -8.56 25.21 -13.27
N ALA A 43 -8.76 25.47 -14.55
CA ALA A 43 -10.07 25.42 -15.19
C ALA A 43 -10.46 24.00 -15.54
N ALA A 44 -11.74 23.67 -15.42
CA ALA A 44 -12.27 22.41 -15.89
C ALA A 44 -12.35 22.44 -17.44
N VAL A 45 -11.54 21.59 -18.08
CA VAL A 45 -11.55 21.43 -19.55
C VAL A 45 -12.47 20.30 -20.01
N GLY A 46 -12.84 19.41 -19.09
CA GLY A 46 -13.79 18.33 -19.33
C GLY A 46 -13.20 17.08 -19.98
N ILE A 47 -14.03 16.04 -20.02
CA ILE A 47 -13.75 14.73 -20.63
C ILE A 47 -14.97 14.35 -21.45
N GLU A 48 -14.77 13.87 -22.69
CA GLU A 48 -15.86 13.57 -23.61
C GLU A 48 -16.69 12.34 -23.17
N ASP A 49 -16.06 11.25 -22.76
CA ASP A 49 -16.69 10.01 -22.31
C ASP A 49 -16.19 9.63 -20.91
N ALA A 50 -16.89 10.14 -19.91
CA ALA A 50 -16.54 9.94 -18.52
C ALA A 50 -16.70 8.47 -18.07
N ASP A 51 -17.68 7.73 -18.60
CA ASP A 51 -17.95 6.35 -18.22
C ASP A 51 -16.86 5.42 -18.76
N ALA A 52 -16.51 5.52 -20.04
CA ALA A 52 -15.41 4.78 -20.62
C ALA A 52 -14.08 5.12 -19.93
N MET A 53 -13.87 6.41 -19.58
CA MET A 53 -12.68 6.86 -18.87
C MET A 53 -12.57 6.24 -17.46
N GLN A 54 -13.65 6.21 -16.70
CA GLN A 54 -13.66 5.56 -15.38
C GLN A 54 -13.28 4.09 -15.47
N LEU A 55 -13.86 3.35 -16.42
CA LEU A 55 -13.56 1.94 -16.62
C LEU A 55 -12.08 1.73 -16.94
N LYS A 56 -11.56 2.48 -17.89
CA LYS A 56 -10.13 2.44 -18.29
C LYS A 56 -9.20 2.73 -17.12
N ILE A 57 -9.51 3.73 -16.29
CA ILE A 57 -8.72 4.08 -15.12
C ILE A 57 -8.75 2.96 -14.08
N LYS A 58 -9.92 2.40 -13.76
CA LYS A 58 -10.08 1.28 -12.82
C LYS A 58 -9.27 0.07 -13.25
N ASP A 59 -9.33 -0.29 -14.53
CA ASP A 59 -8.57 -1.42 -15.09
C ASP A 59 -7.06 -1.19 -15.01
N ARG A 60 -6.59 0.02 -15.35
CA ARG A 60 -5.18 0.38 -15.24
C ARG A 60 -4.66 0.27 -13.81
N ILE A 61 -5.35 0.87 -12.85
CA ILE A 61 -4.94 0.86 -11.43
C ILE A 61 -4.92 -0.58 -10.88
N LYS A 62 -5.97 -1.34 -11.14
CA LYS A 62 -6.12 -2.72 -10.67
C LYS A 62 -5.05 -3.66 -11.23
N ASN A 63 -4.69 -3.53 -12.50
CA ASN A 63 -3.85 -4.51 -13.19
C ASN A 63 -2.35 -4.13 -13.20
N ASN A 64 -2.01 -2.85 -13.05
CA ASN A 64 -0.64 -2.37 -13.23
C ASN A 64 0.08 -2.03 -11.93
N ILE A 65 -0.58 -2.16 -10.76
CA ILE A 65 0.00 -1.84 -9.45
C ILE A 65 0.00 -3.08 -8.56
N SER A 66 1.07 -3.27 -7.82
CA SER A 66 1.23 -4.31 -6.80
C SER A 66 1.73 -3.69 -5.48
N PRO A 67 1.36 -4.23 -4.31
CA PRO A 67 0.33 -5.24 -4.06
C PRO A 67 -1.08 -4.83 -4.53
N SER A 68 -2.09 -5.68 -4.28
CA SER A 68 -3.48 -5.40 -4.67
C SER A 68 -3.96 -4.05 -4.17
N THR A 69 -4.59 -3.28 -5.06
CA THR A 69 -5.17 -1.97 -4.76
C THR A 69 -6.67 -2.02 -4.45
N MET A 70 -7.25 -3.22 -4.39
CA MET A 70 -8.68 -3.41 -4.15
C MET A 70 -9.11 -2.80 -2.83
N GLY A 71 -10.13 -1.93 -2.88
CA GLY A 71 -10.64 -1.20 -1.71
C GLY A 71 -9.80 0.02 -1.29
N LEU A 72 -8.72 0.34 -2.01
CA LEU A 72 -7.84 1.47 -1.70
C LEU A 72 -8.02 2.67 -2.63
N PHE A 73 -8.87 2.56 -3.62
CA PHE A 73 -9.17 3.68 -4.52
C PHE A 73 -10.63 3.70 -4.95
N ASP A 74 -11.10 4.87 -5.30
CA ASP A 74 -12.40 5.11 -5.91
C ASP A 74 -12.26 6.04 -7.12
N VAL A 75 -13.09 5.82 -8.15
CA VAL A 75 -13.08 6.59 -9.39
C VAL A 75 -14.49 7.00 -9.72
N ILE A 76 -14.76 8.29 -9.67
CA ILE A 76 -16.09 8.87 -9.92
C ILE A 76 -16.02 9.99 -10.96
N ALA A 77 -17.09 10.14 -11.74
CA ALA A 77 -17.30 11.33 -12.55
C ALA A 77 -17.98 12.42 -11.72
N GLU A 78 -17.49 13.65 -11.82
CA GLU A 78 -18.08 14.83 -11.19
C GLU A 78 -18.32 15.89 -12.26
N CYS A 79 -19.32 16.74 -12.08
CA CYS A 79 -19.54 17.92 -12.92
C CYS A 79 -18.90 19.14 -12.24
N ARG A 80 -18.05 19.86 -12.98
CA ARG A 80 -17.43 21.09 -12.51
C ARG A 80 -17.47 22.14 -13.62
N ASP A 81 -18.03 23.31 -13.31
CA ASP A 81 -18.17 24.42 -14.26
C ASP A 81 -18.83 24.00 -15.58
N GLY A 82 -19.83 23.09 -15.51
CA GLY A 82 -20.53 22.52 -16.66
C GLY A 82 -19.78 21.44 -17.43
N ASN A 83 -18.57 21.09 -17.03
CA ASN A 83 -17.74 20.09 -17.66
C ASN A 83 -17.66 18.79 -16.80
N SER A 84 -17.72 17.60 -17.44
CA SER A 84 -17.46 16.34 -16.78
C SER A 84 -15.97 16.15 -16.52
N ILE A 85 -15.59 15.86 -15.27
CA ILE A 85 -14.23 15.54 -14.85
C ILE A 85 -14.21 14.22 -14.11
N ILE A 86 -13.05 13.57 -14.01
CA ILE A 86 -12.88 12.37 -13.18
C ILE A 86 -12.11 12.73 -11.92
N LYS A 87 -12.63 12.26 -10.79
CA LYS A 87 -11.95 12.28 -9.50
C LYS A 87 -11.55 10.88 -9.11
N ILE A 88 -10.28 10.69 -8.82
CA ILE A 88 -9.70 9.46 -8.32
C ILE A 88 -9.26 9.70 -6.87
N THR A 89 -9.92 9.06 -5.91
CA THR A 89 -9.53 9.11 -4.51
C THR A 89 -8.67 7.89 -4.20
N VAL A 90 -7.49 8.10 -3.65
CA VAL A 90 -6.54 7.04 -3.31
C VAL A 90 -6.26 7.07 -1.82
N ALA A 91 -6.55 5.98 -1.13
CA ALA A 91 -6.22 5.81 0.28
C ALA A 91 -4.73 5.49 0.48
N SER A 92 -4.23 5.73 1.68
CA SER A 92 -2.92 5.21 2.09
C SER A 92 -2.97 3.69 2.17
N GLY A 93 -2.07 3.01 1.47
CA GLY A 93 -2.01 1.56 1.48
C GLY A 93 -1.42 0.99 2.77
N SER A 94 -1.89 -0.18 3.18
CA SER A 94 -1.41 -0.91 4.37
C SER A 94 -0.21 -1.83 4.07
N GLU A 95 -0.04 -2.25 2.81
CA GLU A 95 1.01 -3.20 2.40
C GLU A 95 2.17 -2.50 1.65
N LYS A 96 2.65 -1.37 2.19
CA LYS A 96 3.78 -0.63 1.59
C LYS A 96 5.05 -1.48 1.55
N PRO A 97 5.88 -1.33 0.50
CA PRO A 97 5.75 -0.41 -0.61
C PRO A 97 4.82 -0.95 -1.71
N TYR A 98 3.99 -0.06 -2.28
CA TYR A 98 3.28 -0.28 -3.54
C TYR A 98 4.21 0.12 -4.70
N TYR A 99 4.05 -0.56 -5.83
CA TYR A 99 4.94 -0.36 -6.99
C TYR A 99 4.24 -0.69 -8.31
N LEU A 100 4.79 -0.15 -9.40
CA LEU A 100 4.39 -0.51 -10.76
C LEU A 100 4.75 -1.98 -11.02
N SER A 101 3.77 -2.83 -11.32
CA SER A 101 3.96 -4.29 -11.49
C SER A 101 5.04 -4.63 -12.51
N ARG A 102 5.08 -3.89 -13.64
CA ARG A 102 6.08 -4.09 -14.70
C ARG A 102 7.53 -3.76 -14.30
N MET A 103 7.71 -2.88 -13.30
CA MET A 103 9.04 -2.42 -12.84
C MET A 103 9.50 -3.13 -11.57
N GLY A 104 8.61 -3.87 -10.92
CA GLY A 104 8.87 -4.55 -9.67
C GLY A 104 9.13 -3.58 -8.52
N MET A 105 9.52 -4.15 -7.37
CA MET A 105 9.85 -3.42 -6.15
C MET A 105 11.26 -2.82 -6.27
N SER A 106 11.37 -1.71 -6.96
CA SER A 106 12.63 -1.03 -7.30
C SER A 106 12.44 0.48 -7.29
N ALA A 107 13.53 1.25 -7.35
CA ALA A 107 13.47 2.70 -7.48
C ALA A 107 12.73 3.18 -8.74
N LYS A 108 12.66 2.33 -9.80
CA LYS A 108 11.89 2.63 -11.02
C LYS A 108 10.40 2.28 -10.89
N GLY A 109 10.04 1.48 -9.89
CA GLY A 109 8.66 1.03 -9.65
C GLY A 109 7.98 1.68 -8.44
N CYS A 110 8.73 2.08 -7.42
CA CYS A 110 8.23 2.66 -6.19
C CYS A 110 8.35 4.19 -6.18
N TYR A 111 7.25 4.87 -5.86
CA TYR A 111 7.19 6.33 -5.79
C TYR A 111 6.56 6.79 -4.48
N LEU A 112 6.93 8.00 -4.04
CA LEU A 112 6.40 8.67 -2.86
C LEU A 112 6.09 10.13 -3.18
N ARG A 113 5.09 10.72 -2.53
CA ARG A 113 4.81 12.16 -2.63
C ARG A 113 5.82 12.94 -1.79
N VAL A 114 6.49 13.89 -2.45
CA VAL A 114 7.40 14.87 -1.83
C VAL A 114 6.96 16.25 -2.28
N GLY A 115 6.28 17.00 -1.40
CA GLY A 115 5.56 18.20 -1.81
C GLY A 115 4.47 17.82 -2.83
N SER A 116 4.40 18.54 -3.94
CA SER A 116 3.47 18.25 -5.05
C SER A 116 4.04 17.28 -6.10
N ALA A 117 5.26 16.74 -5.93
CA ALA A 117 5.88 15.84 -6.88
C ALA A 117 5.80 14.38 -6.44
N SER A 118 5.77 13.46 -7.42
CA SER A 118 5.94 12.02 -7.20
C SER A 118 7.38 11.63 -7.51
N GLU A 119 8.16 11.37 -6.47
CA GLU A 119 9.58 11.08 -6.51
C GLU A 119 9.87 9.57 -6.41
N PRO A 120 10.90 9.05 -7.10
CA PRO A 120 11.34 7.67 -6.91
C PRO A 120 11.81 7.42 -5.48
N MET A 121 11.45 6.28 -4.90
CA MET A 121 11.96 5.89 -3.59
C MET A 121 13.39 5.39 -3.65
N PRO A 122 14.28 5.81 -2.73
CA PRO A 122 15.58 5.19 -2.54
C PRO A 122 15.45 3.72 -2.13
N ALA A 123 16.39 2.86 -2.57
CA ALA A 123 16.38 1.43 -2.28
C ALA A 123 16.26 1.11 -0.79
N ARG A 124 17.00 1.82 0.06
CA ARG A 124 16.92 1.66 1.52
C ARG A 124 15.51 1.90 2.08
N MET A 125 14.81 2.93 1.58
CA MET A 125 13.43 3.20 2.01
C MET A 125 12.48 2.08 1.59
N ILE A 126 12.68 1.51 0.39
CA ILE A 126 11.91 0.37 -0.10
C ILE A 126 12.11 -0.84 0.80
N GLU A 127 13.34 -1.14 1.16
CA GLU A 127 13.71 -2.24 2.07
C GLU A 127 13.10 -2.05 3.46
N ASP A 128 13.20 -0.84 4.04
CA ASP A 128 12.62 -0.50 5.34
C ASP A 128 11.10 -0.66 5.35
N LEU A 129 10.41 -0.18 4.32
CA LEU A 129 8.96 -0.32 4.19
C LEU A 129 8.55 -1.77 4.00
N PHE A 130 9.28 -2.53 3.21
CA PHE A 130 9.03 -3.95 3.02
C PHE A 130 9.22 -4.74 4.31
N GLY A 131 10.28 -4.45 5.06
CA GLY A 131 10.56 -5.07 6.36
C GLY A 131 9.47 -4.80 7.41
N ARG A 132 8.81 -3.62 7.32
CA ARG A 132 7.70 -3.23 8.21
C ARG A 132 6.32 -3.70 7.72
N ARG A 133 6.24 -4.35 6.57
CA ARG A 133 4.97 -4.80 6.00
C ARG A 133 4.26 -5.73 6.96
N ILE A 134 3.05 -5.36 7.38
CA ILE A 134 2.20 -6.23 8.19
C ILE A 134 1.67 -7.34 7.28
N ARG A 135 2.09 -8.56 7.58
CA ARG A 135 1.54 -9.77 6.95
C ARG A 135 0.72 -10.53 7.98
N ASN A 136 -0.43 -11.02 7.58
CA ASN A 136 -1.18 -12.01 8.36
C ASN A 136 -0.39 -13.33 8.33
N SER A 137 0.56 -13.47 9.24
CA SER A 137 1.32 -14.70 9.44
C SER A 137 0.85 -15.38 10.71
N ILE A 138 1.08 -16.70 10.81
CA ILE A 138 0.78 -17.45 12.04
C ILE A 138 1.51 -16.88 13.27
N GLY A 139 2.62 -16.17 13.07
CA GLY A 139 3.37 -15.48 14.11
C GLY A 139 2.75 -14.18 14.61
N THR A 140 1.83 -13.56 13.86
CA THR A 140 1.16 -12.30 14.27
C THR A 140 -0.27 -12.51 14.75
N ILE A 141 -0.87 -13.67 14.47
CA ILE A 141 -2.26 -13.97 14.84
C ILE A 141 -2.29 -14.64 16.22
N LYS A 142 -2.99 -14.03 17.17
CA LYS A 142 -3.19 -14.61 18.50
C LYS A 142 -3.85 -15.97 18.42
N SER A 143 -3.24 -16.99 19.02
CA SER A 143 -3.80 -18.32 19.13
C SER A 143 -5.04 -18.31 20.06
N ARG A 144 -6.04 -19.10 19.71
CA ARG A 144 -7.19 -19.32 20.61
C ARG A 144 -6.80 -20.08 21.87
N LYS A 145 -5.75 -20.91 21.82
CA LYS A 145 -5.23 -21.68 22.93
C LYS A 145 -4.03 -20.96 23.54
N GLN A 146 -4.18 -20.46 24.76
CA GLN A 146 -3.13 -19.76 25.49
C GLN A 146 -2.45 -20.62 26.56
N THR A 147 -2.98 -21.81 26.84
CA THR A 147 -2.38 -22.75 27.80
C THR A 147 -1.61 -23.81 27.05
N LEU A 148 -0.30 -23.61 26.89
CA LEU A 148 0.62 -24.48 26.14
C LEU A 148 1.69 -25.02 27.10
N SER A 149 1.99 -26.34 27.03
CA SER A 149 3.01 -26.96 27.87
C SER A 149 4.39 -27.03 27.21
N PHE A 150 4.45 -26.95 25.87
CA PHE A 150 5.66 -27.06 25.06
C PHE A 150 6.48 -28.36 25.29
N GLU A 151 5.83 -29.45 25.67
CA GLU A 151 6.52 -30.72 25.97
C GLU A 151 7.32 -31.26 24.79
N GLN A 152 6.76 -31.20 23.57
CA GLN A 152 7.46 -31.65 22.36
C GLN A 152 8.72 -30.80 22.10
N LEU A 153 8.61 -29.49 22.27
CA LEU A 153 9.74 -28.58 22.10
C LEU A 153 10.84 -28.88 23.14
N LYS A 154 10.48 -29.10 24.40
CA LYS A 154 11.40 -29.44 25.47
C LYS A 154 12.12 -30.78 25.19
N ILE A 155 11.41 -31.81 24.71
CA ILE A 155 11.97 -33.09 24.34
C ILE A 155 12.99 -32.89 23.21
N TYR A 156 12.63 -32.20 22.15
CA TYR A 156 13.51 -31.91 21.01
C TYR A 156 14.82 -31.23 21.45
N TYR A 157 14.72 -30.18 22.28
CA TYR A 157 15.89 -29.45 22.77
C TYR A 157 16.80 -30.35 23.65
N ASN A 158 16.22 -31.20 24.48
CA ASN A 158 16.98 -32.16 25.29
C ASN A 158 17.72 -33.20 24.42
N GLU A 159 17.05 -33.72 23.38
CA GLU A 159 17.66 -34.70 22.46
C GLU A 159 18.79 -34.09 21.64
N THR A 160 18.67 -32.85 21.25
CA THR A 160 19.69 -32.10 20.49
C THR A 160 20.80 -31.52 21.37
N ARG A 161 20.75 -31.74 22.68
CA ARG A 161 21.67 -31.14 23.69
C ARG A 161 21.70 -29.63 23.71
N LEU A 162 20.64 -28.98 23.23
CA LEU A 162 20.44 -27.55 23.34
C LEU A 162 19.66 -27.24 24.62
N LYS A 163 19.86 -26.03 25.18
CA LYS A 163 19.09 -25.58 26.34
C LYS A 163 18.00 -24.61 25.93
N LEU A 164 16.78 -24.94 26.28
CA LEU A 164 15.65 -24.02 26.19
C LEU A 164 15.70 -23.08 27.40
N ASN A 165 15.92 -21.80 27.19
CA ASN A 165 15.95 -20.81 28.26
C ASN A 165 14.53 -20.34 28.65
N GLU A 166 14.40 -19.59 29.73
CA GLU A 166 13.10 -19.07 30.22
C GLU A 166 12.43 -18.10 29.23
N GLN A 167 13.21 -17.44 28.39
CA GLN A 167 12.72 -16.49 27.37
C GLN A 167 12.48 -17.15 26.00
N PHE A 168 12.43 -18.46 25.93
CA PHE A 168 12.34 -19.20 24.66
C PHE A 168 11.16 -18.75 23.79
N ALA A 169 10.02 -18.43 24.40
CA ALA A 169 8.83 -18.04 23.66
C ALA A 169 9.03 -16.71 22.92
N HIS A 170 9.78 -15.77 23.51
CA HIS A 170 10.17 -14.52 22.86
C HIS A 170 11.24 -14.78 21.79
N ASN A 171 12.29 -15.55 22.12
CA ASN A 171 13.40 -15.82 21.22
C ASN A 171 13.00 -16.62 19.95
N LEU A 172 11.97 -17.44 20.06
CA LEU A 172 11.41 -18.21 18.94
C LEU A 172 10.21 -17.51 18.27
N GLU A 173 9.96 -16.24 18.60
CA GLU A 173 8.86 -15.43 18.02
C GLU A 173 7.48 -16.09 18.17
N LEU A 174 7.24 -16.77 19.30
CA LEU A 174 5.99 -17.48 19.61
C LEU A 174 4.94 -16.58 20.26
N LEU A 175 5.24 -15.30 20.48
CA LEU A 175 4.38 -14.31 21.09
C LEU A 175 3.96 -13.22 20.11
N THR A 176 2.76 -12.73 20.27
CA THR A 176 2.27 -11.49 19.65
C THR A 176 2.77 -10.27 20.43
N GLU A 177 2.61 -9.05 19.90
CA GLU A 177 3.05 -7.80 20.55
C GLU A 177 2.44 -7.60 21.94
N ASP A 178 1.23 -8.12 22.19
CA ASP A 178 0.56 -8.08 23.50
C ASP A 178 1.01 -9.19 24.47
N GLY A 179 2.05 -9.97 24.11
CA GLY A 179 2.60 -11.06 24.92
C GLY A 179 1.76 -12.34 24.94
N SER A 180 0.74 -12.46 24.09
CA SER A 180 -0.07 -13.68 23.97
C SER A 180 0.61 -14.67 23.02
N TYR A 181 0.39 -15.98 23.24
CA TYR A 181 0.86 -16.98 22.27
C TYR A 181 0.16 -16.81 20.92
N ASN A 182 0.95 -16.88 19.85
CA ASN A 182 0.49 -16.84 18.46
C ASN A 182 0.23 -18.25 17.91
N TYR A 183 -0.24 -18.35 16.66
CA TYR A 183 -0.49 -19.66 16.05
C TYR A 183 0.78 -20.46 15.72
N ALA A 184 1.95 -19.83 15.66
CA ALA A 184 3.23 -20.55 15.52
C ALA A 184 3.61 -21.31 16.80
N ALA A 185 3.09 -20.88 17.97
CA ALA A 185 3.30 -21.55 19.25
C ALA A 185 2.45 -22.82 19.42
N TYR A 186 1.36 -22.92 18.67
CA TYR A 186 0.39 -24.02 18.74
C TYR A 186 0.77 -25.20 17.86
#